data_7e3b940a0309098368fc2e4fa317f337
#
_entry.id   7e3b940a0309098368fc2e4fa317f337
#
_cell.length_a   1.000
_cell.length_b   1.000
_cell.length_c   1.000
_cell.angle_alpha   90.00
_cell.angle_beta   90.00
_cell.angle_gamma   90.00
#
_symmetry.space_group_name_H-M   'P 1'
#
loop_
_entity.id
_entity.type
_entity.pdbx_description
1 polymer ?
#
loop_
_entity_poly.entity_id
_entity_poly.type
_entity_poly.pdbx_seq_one_letter_code
_entity_poly.pdbx_strand_id
1 'polypeptide(L)'
;TVDRSAVDTKKAGTYEVTYVAKDDAGNSTSQTTTITLSEVKVTEESLHKVAQEVIAEITNENMTFEEKLWAIYKDTNSHLTYWNSSDKNDWRAEAYRGITTGFGDCFTYFSVSQVLLNEIGAESLPIQRHGGISRHYWHMVKTEKGWYHFDTCIHRPIYNSFLRTDAEFE
;
A
#
# COMPACT_ATOMS: atom_id res chain seq x y z
N THR A 1 -30.22 0.72 9.25
CA THR A 1 -28.97 1.22 9.85
C THR A 1 -28.14 0.07 10.40
N VAL A 2 -26.84 0.27 10.53
CA VAL A 2 -25.91 -0.70 11.13
C VAL A 2 -25.26 -0.05 12.34
N ASP A 3 -25.45 -0.64 13.50
CA ASP A 3 -24.72 -0.27 14.72
C ASP A 3 -23.47 -1.14 14.84
N ARG A 4 -22.32 -0.50 14.76
CA ARG A 4 -20.98 -1.08 14.94
C ARG A 4 -20.16 -0.35 15.98
N SER A 5 -20.80 0.37 16.88
CA SER A 5 -20.15 1.21 17.89
C SER A 5 -19.26 0.42 18.84
N ALA A 6 -19.55 -0.88 19.04
CA ALA A 6 -18.75 -1.77 19.87
C ALA A 6 -17.48 -2.29 19.19
N VAL A 7 -17.30 -2.07 17.86
CA VAL A 7 -16.17 -2.62 17.09
C VAL A 7 -14.96 -1.73 17.23
N ASP A 8 -13.95 -2.20 17.94
CA ASP A 8 -12.60 -1.61 17.92
C ASP A 8 -11.75 -2.25 16.83
N THR A 9 -11.64 -1.58 15.69
CA THR A 9 -10.87 -2.09 14.53
C THR A 9 -9.36 -2.18 14.77
N LYS A 10 -8.86 -1.65 15.89
CA LYS A 10 -7.44 -1.69 16.26
C LYS A 10 -7.11 -2.84 17.20
N LYS A 11 -8.12 -3.62 17.62
CA LYS A 11 -7.93 -4.69 18.59
C LYS A 11 -8.54 -5.98 18.07
N ALA A 12 -7.76 -7.04 18.07
CA ALA A 12 -8.29 -8.38 17.77
C ALA A 12 -9.30 -8.79 18.84
N GLY A 13 -10.38 -9.44 18.40
CA GLY A 13 -11.48 -9.83 19.28
C GLY A 13 -12.75 -10.16 18.50
N THR A 14 -13.76 -10.62 19.23
CA THR A 14 -15.10 -10.85 18.68
C THR A 14 -16.02 -9.72 19.14
N TYR A 15 -16.72 -9.12 18.20
CA TYR A 15 -17.56 -7.95 18.40
C TYR A 15 -18.95 -8.20 17.88
N GLU A 16 -19.95 -7.63 18.54
CA GLU A 16 -21.34 -7.66 18.08
C GLU A 16 -21.61 -6.49 17.12
N VAL A 17 -22.35 -6.78 16.06
CA VAL A 17 -22.84 -5.80 15.09
C VAL A 17 -24.33 -6.00 14.95
N THR A 18 -25.12 -4.94 15.15
CA THR A 18 -26.58 -4.97 15.07
C THR A 18 -27.07 -4.26 13.82
N TYR A 19 -27.81 -4.98 13.00
CA TYR A 19 -28.52 -4.45 11.84
C TYR A 19 -29.96 -4.09 12.25
N VAL A 20 -30.39 -2.88 11.95
CA VAL A 20 -31.76 -2.41 12.20
C VAL A 20 -32.42 -2.02 10.90
N ALA A 21 -33.50 -2.68 10.55
CA ALA A 21 -34.37 -2.29 9.46
C ALA A 21 -35.60 -1.55 10.04
N LYS A 22 -36.00 -0.44 9.39
CA LYS A 22 -37.21 0.31 9.70
C LYS A 22 -38.01 0.51 8.42
N ASP A 23 -39.34 0.40 8.53
CA ASP A 23 -40.24 0.77 7.45
C ASP A 23 -40.77 2.22 7.62
N ASP A 24 -41.46 2.71 6.60
CA ASP A 24 -42.02 4.07 6.59
C ASP A 24 -43.17 4.24 7.61
N ALA A 25 -43.78 3.16 8.11
CA ALA A 25 -44.78 3.15 9.14
C ALA A 25 -44.20 3.21 10.57
N GLY A 26 -42.84 3.15 10.68
CA GLY A 26 -42.14 3.24 11.96
C GLY A 26 -41.90 1.88 12.63
N ASN A 27 -42.31 0.74 12.02
CA ASN A 27 -41.98 -0.58 12.55
C ASN A 27 -40.48 -0.83 12.39
N SER A 28 -39.89 -1.50 13.36
CA SER A 28 -38.47 -1.87 13.28
C SER A 28 -38.24 -3.31 13.68
N THR A 29 -37.28 -3.93 13.03
CA THR A 29 -36.71 -5.21 13.41
C THR A 29 -35.21 -5.11 13.51
N SER A 30 -34.59 -5.87 14.38
CA SER A 30 -33.13 -5.91 14.52
C SER A 30 -32.60 -7.33 14.51
N GLN A 31 -31.40 -7.49 13.97
CA GLN A 31 -30.65 -8.74 14.01
C GLN A 31 -29.21 -8.43 14.42
N THR A 32 -28.73 -9.14 15.42
CA THR A 32 -27.33 -9.07 15.86
C THR A 32 -26.55 -10.26 15.31
N THR A 33 -25.35 -10.00 14.83
CA THR A 33 -24.38 -10.99 14.43
C THR A 33 -23.02 -10.67 15.06
N THR A 34 -22.11 -11.62 15.04
CA THR A 34 -20.75 -11.40 15.53
C THR A 34 -19.78 -11.31 14.36
N ILE A 35 -18.81 -10.41 14.47
CA ILE A 35 -17.63 -10.37 13.61
C ILE A 35 -16.39 -10.63 14.45
N THR A 36 -15.43 -11.38 13.90
CA THR A 36 -14.15 -11.64 14.55
C THR A 36 -13.05 -10.87 13.80
N LEU A 37 -12.34 -10.01 14.53
CA LEU A 37 -11.12 -9.37 14.06
C LEU A 37 -9.93 -10.18 14.56
N SER A 38 -9.08 -10.61 13.66
CA SER A 38 -7.85 -11.32 13.98
C SER A 38 -6.67 -10.38 13.74
N GLU A 39 -5.68 -10.45 14.60
CA GLU A 39 -4.40 -9.81 14.35
C GLU A 39 -3.67 -10.58 13.24
N VAL A 40 -3.34 -9.91 12.15
CA VAL A 40 -2.49 -10.47 11.10
C VAL A 40 -1.04 -10.22 11.49
N LYS A 41 -0.39 -11.24 12.00
CA LYS A 41 1.05 -11.18 12.25
C LYS A 41 1.78 -11.35 10.91
N VAL A 42 2.27 -10.24 10.37
CA VAL A 42 3.08 -10.26 9.16
C VAL A 42 4.46 -10.83 9.50
N THR A 43 4.85 -11.88 8.80
CA THR A 43 6.18 -12.48 8.86
C THR A 43 6.93 -12.18 7.58
N GLU A 44 8.27 -12.28 7.60
CA GLU A 44 9.08 -12.15 6.37
C GLU A 44 8.60 -13.13 5.30
N GLU A 45 8.27 -14.37 5.68
CA GLU A 45 7.76 -15.40 4.76
C GLU A 45 6.42 -14.98 4.12
N SER A 46 5.46 -14.51 4.93
CA SER A 46 4.15 -14.08 4.41
C SER A 46 4.25 -12.85 3.50
N LEU A 47 5.14 -11.90 3.83
CA LEU A 47 5.39 -10.72 3.01
C LEU A 47 6.07 -11.11 1.69
N HIS A 48 7.12 -11.92 1.76
CA HIS A 48 7.83 -12.42 0.58
C HIS A 48 6.88 -13.16 -0.38
N LYS A 49 6.01 -14.02 0.17
CA LYS A 49 5.02 -14.77 -0.63
C LYS A 49 4.11 -13.82 -1.43
N VAL A 50 3.47 -12.85 -0.80
CA VAL A 50 2.56 -11.94 -1.52
C VAL A 50 3.31 -11.04 -2.50
N ALA A 51 4.53 -10.64 -2.17
CA ALA A 51 5.36 -9.85 -3.09
C ALA A 51 5.79 -10.68 -4.32
N GLN A 52 6.17 -11.95 -4.14
CA GLN A 52 6.48 -12.85 -5.25
C GLN A 52 5.27 -13.11 -6.15
N GLU A 53 4.07 -13.26 -5.57
CA GLU A 53 2.83 -13.40 -6.34
C GLU A 53 2.62 -12.18 -7.26
N VAL A 54 2.79 -10.96 -6.73
CA VAL A 54 2.72 -9.74 -7.54
C VAL A 54 3.79 -9.72 -8.62
N ILE A 55 5.07 -9.98 -8.28
CA ILE A 55 6.17 -9.98 -9.27
C ILE A 55 5.92 -11.00 -10.38
N ALA A 56 5.43 -12.20 -10.04
CA ALA A 56 5.12 -13.23 -11.04
C ALA A 56 3.98 -12.82 -11.99
N GLU A 57 3.03 -12.00 -11.51
CA GLU A 57 1.93 -11.49 -12.32
C GLU A 57 2.38 -10.37 -13.27
N ILE A 58 3.21 -9.44 -12.79
CA ILE A 58 3.55 -8.21 -13.53
C ILE A 58 4.85 -8.30 -14.35
N THR A 59 5.67 -9.34 -14.13
CA THR A 59 6.97 -9.50 -14.82
C THR A 59 7.12 -10.88 -15.44
N ASN A 60 8.12 -11.00 -16.31
CA ASN A 60 8.57 -12.29 -16.85
C ASN A 60 10.08 -12.30 -17.08
N GLU A 61 10.62 -13.48 -17.44
CA GLU A 61 12.06 -13.70 -17.62
C GLU A 61 12.68 -12.93 -18.79
N ASN A 62 11.87 -12.54 -19.78
CA ASN A 62 12.35 -11.82 -20.98
C ASN A 62 12.44 -10.30 -20.76
N MET A 63 11.91 -9.78 -19.64
CA MET A 63 11.97 -8.36 -19.32
C MET A 63 13.38 -7.96 -18.89
N THR A 64 13.82 -6.82 -19.42
CA THR A 64 15.00 -6.11 -18.93
C THR A 64 14.77 -5.60 -17.50
N PHE A 65 15.82 -5.21 -16.83
CA PHE A 65 15.72 -4.64 -15.49
C PHE A 65 14.85 -3.36 -15.46
N GLU A 66 15.03 -2.46 -16.43
CA GLU A 66 14.24 -1.23 -16.52
C GLU A 66 12.75 -1.52 -16.82
N GLU A 67 12.43 -2.54 -17.60
CA GLU A 67 11.06 -2.98 -17.84
C GLU A 67 10.40 -3.56 -16.58
N LYS A 68 11.15 -4.30 -15.75
CA LYS A 68 10.68 -4.78 -14.45
C LYS A 68 10.43 -3.62 -13.49
N LEU A 69 11.33 -2.63 -13.45
CA LEU A 69 11.11 -1.40 -12.68
C LEU A 69 9.84 -0.66 -13.13
N TRP A 70 9.63 -0.56 -14.45
CA TRP A 70 8.43 0.06 -14.99
C TRP A 70 7.14 -0.70 -14.64
N ALA A 71 7.18 -2.04 -14.67
CA ALA A 71 6.05 -2.88 -14.26
C ALA A 71 5.69 -2.65 -12.80
N ILE A 72 6.68 -2.63 -11.89
CA ILE A 72 6.49 -2.33 -10.46
C ILE A 72 5.90 -0.92 -10.28
N TYR A 73 6.46 0.07 -10.98
CA TYR A 73 5.98 1.45 -10.91
C TYR A 73 4.50 1.54 -11.28
N LYS A 74 4.13 0.99 -12.43
CA LYS A 74 2.75 0.99 -12.94
C LYS A 74 1.80 0.26 -12.01
N ASP A 75 2.17 -0.95 -11.60
CA ASP A 75 1.33 -1.75 -10.72
C ASP A 75 1.08 -1.02 -9.41
N THR A 76 2.12 -0.63 -8.68
CA THR A 76 1.98 0.06 -7.40
C THR A 76 1.17 1.35 -7.52
N ASN A 77 1.40 2.15 -8.59
CA ASN A 77 0.67 3.39 -8.82
C ASN A 77 -0.82 3.16 -9.09
N SER A 78 -1.19 2.10 -9.81
CA SER A 78 -2.56 1.81 -10.22
C SER A 78 -3.33 0.91 -9.26
N HIS A 79 -2.63 -0.01 -8.58
CA HIS A 79 -3.24 -0.93 -7.61
C HIS A 79 -3.70 -0.20 -6.35
N LEU A 80 -2.94 0.78 -5.88
CA LEU A 80 -3.24 1.50 -4.67
C LEU A 80 -4.17 2.68 -4.91
N THR A 81 -5.24 2.75 -4.12
CA THR A 81 -6.07 3.94 -3.99
C THR A 81 -5.56 4.79 -2.83
N TYR A 82 -5.29 6.09 -3.09
CA TYR A 82 -4.79 6.99 -2.06
C TYR A 82 -5.83 7.21 -0.96
N TRP A 83 -5.50 6.78 0.24
CA TRP A 83 -6.26 6.98 1.45
C TRP A 83 -5.31 7.36 2.58
N ASN A 84 -5.55 8.48 3.25
CA ASN A 84 -4.64 9.02 4.26
C ASN A 84 -4.63 8.17 5.55
N SER A 85 -4.14 6.95 5.43
CA SER A 85 -4.04 5.97 6.50
C SER A 85 -2.86 5.04 6.26
N SER A 86 -1.88 5.04 7.17
CA SER A 86 -0.79 4.07 7.23
C SER A 86 -0.23 3.97 8.64
N ASP A 87 0.31 2.82 9.00
CA ASP A 87 1.18 2.68 10.17
C ASP A 87 2.64 2.88 9.75
N LYS A 88 3.23 3.98 10.19
CA LYS A 88 4.61 4.37 9.84
C LYS A 88 5.68 3.73 10.73
N ASN A 89 5.28 2.83 11.64
CA ASN A 89 6.22 2.16 12.55
C ASN A 89 6.80 0.88 11.97
N ASP A 90 6.06 0.22 11.06
CA ASP A 90 6.48 -1.03 10.42
C ASP A 90 6.14 -1.02 8.93
N TRP A 91 7.15 -0.74 8.09
CA TRP A 91 6.98 -0.71 6.65
C TRP A 91 6.65 -2.10 6.05
N ARG A 92 7.06 -3.21 6.71
CA ARG A 92 6.76 -4.55 6.25
C ARG A 92 5.29 -4.89 6.41
N ALA A 93 4.75 -4.60 7.60
CA ALA A 93 3.32 -4.76 7.85
C ALA A 93 2.50 -3.84 6.93
N GLU A 94 2.99 -2.62 6.68
CA GLU A 94 2.34 -1.67 5.79
C GLU A 94 2.40 -2.11 4.32
N ALA A 95 3.52 -2.70 3.86
CA ALA A 95 3.63 -3.29 2.52
C ALA A 95 2.63 -4.44 2.32
N TYR A 96 2.58 -5.37 3.29
CA TYR A 96 1.61 -6.48 3.27
C TYR A 96 0.18 -5.96 3.21
N ARG A 97 -0.16 -4.97 4.04
CA ARG A 97 -1.48 -4.32 4.03
C ARG A 97 -1.77 -3.66 2.70
N GLY A 98 -0.84 -2.90 2.14
CA GLY A 98 -0.99 -2.23 0.85
C GLY A 98 -1.29 -3.22 -0.28
N ILE A 99 -0.49 -4.30 -0.39
CA ILE A 99 -0.69 -5.34 -1.41
C ILE A 99 -2.06 -6.02 -1.26
N THR A 100 -2.46 -6.36 -0.02
CA THR A 100 -3.67 -7.15 0.21
C THR A 100 -4.96 -6.35 0.24
N THR A 101 -4.90 -5.04 0.50
CA THR A 101 -6.11 -4.19 0.62
C THR A 101 -6.27 -3.17 -0.50
N GLY A 102 -5.20 -2.78 -1.18
CA GLY A 102 -5.23 -1.78 -2.24
C GLY A 102 -5.43 -0.33 -1.77
N PHE A 103 -5.20 -0.02 -0.48
CA PHE A 103 -5.42 1.32 0.06
C PHE A 103 -4.24 1.80 0.91
N GLY A 104 -3.92 3.10 0.82
CA GLY A 104 -2.96 3.71 1.71
C GLY A 104 -2.47 5.09 1.27
N ASP A 105 -1.62 5.70 2.09
CA ASP A 105 -0.98 6.98 1.80
C ASP A 105 0.42 6.81 1.18
N CYS A 106 1.17 7.89 1.04
CA CYS A 106 2.51 7.87 0.44
C CYS A 106 3.46 6.87 1.11
N PHE A 107 3.29 6.57 2.39
CA PHE A 107 4.11 5.57 3.07
C PHE A 107 3.72 4.14 2.66
N THR A 108 2.45 3.89 2.33
CA THR A 108 2.02 2.60 1.79
C THR A 108 2.59 2.38 0.39
N TYR A 109 2.52 3.39 -0.48
CA TYR A 109 3.15 3.34 -1.82
C TYR A 109 4.65 3.06 -1.72
N PHE A 110 5.33 3.77 -0.83
CA PHE A 110 6.74 3.53 -0.51
C PHE A 110 6.98 2.08 -0.04
N SER A 111 6.20 1.59 0.92
CA SER A 111 6.39 0.26 1.51
C SER A 111 6.17 -0.86 0.51
N VAL A 112 5.12 -0.77 -0.33
CA VAL A 112 4.84 -1.73 -1.42
C VAL A 112 5.99 -1.69 -2.43
N SER A 113 6.42 -0.50 -2.87
CA SER A 113 7.56 -0.40 -3.77
C SER A 113 8.82 -1.01 -3.18
N GLN A 114 9.10 -0.80 -1.89
CA GLN A 114 10.30 -1.34 -1.24
C GLN A 114 10.35 -2.87 -1.31
N VAL A 115 9.25 -3.56 -1.00
CA VAL A 115 9.25 -5.02 -1.04
C VAL A 115 9.37 -5.54 -2.47
N LEU A 116 8.66 -4.93 -3.45
CA LEU A 116 8.74 -5.37 -4.85
C LEU A 116 10.11 -5.10 -5.48
N LEU A 117 10.75 -3.98 -5.15
CA LEU A 117 12.12 -3.70 -5.56
C LEU A 117 13.12 -4.73 -4.97
N ASN A 118 12.93 -5.11 -3.70
CA ASN A 118 13.75 -6.15 -3.08
C ASN A 118 13.60 -7.50 -3.79
N GLU A 119 12.37 -7.89 -4.19
CA GLU A 119 12.11 -9.16 -4.88
C GLU A 119 12.83 -9.28 -6.22
N ILE A 120 13.01 -8.18 -6.94
CA ILE A 120 13.79 -8.19 -8.20
C ILE A 120 15.28 -7.92 -8.00
N GLY A 121 15.76 -7.80 -6.75
CA GLY A 121 17.15 -7.51 -6.42
C GLY A 121 17.60 -6.09 -6.79
N ALA A 122 16.67 -5.13 -6.84
CA ALA A 122 17.02 -3.75 -7.15
C ALA A 122 17.75 -3.08 -5.99
N GLU A 123 18.89 -2.45 -6.29
CA GLU A 123 19.57 -1.59 -5.32
C GLU A 123 18.79 -0.28 -5.20
N SER A 124 18.24 -0.01 -4.01
CA SER A 124 17.41 1.16 -3.75
C SER A 124 17.77 1.85 -2.45
N LEU A 125 17.52 3.15 -2.39
CA LEU A 125 17.70 3.98 -1.20
C LEU A 125 16.36 4.58 -0.81
N PRO A 126 15.92 4.41 0.46
CA PRO A 126 14.72 5.06 0.97
C PRO A 126 14.96 6.57 1.12
N ILE A 127 14.06 7.35 0.59
CA ILE A 127 14.08 8.81 0.68
C ILE A 127 12.86 9.29 1.47
N GLN A 128 13.10 10.21 2.38
CA GLN A 128 12.06 10.92 3.09
C GLN A 128 12.27 12.42 2.95
N ARG A 129 11.24 13.14 2.52
CA ARG A 129 11.26 14.59 2.50
C ARG A 129 11.18 15.15 3.91
N HIS A 130 12.11 16.03 4.25
CA HIS A 130 12.09 16.81 5.47
C HIS A 130 11.67 18.26 5.14
N GLY A 131 10.74 18.79 5.93
CA GLY A 131 10.17 20.12 5.69
C GLY A 131 9.00 20.12 4.70
N GLY A 132 8.42 21.31 4.45
CA GLY A 132 7.20 21.45 3.63
C GLY A 132 5.91 21.16 4.41
N ILE A 133 4.80 21.03 3.68
CA ILE A 133 3.46 20.89 4.26
C ILE A 133 3.21 19.49 4.82
N SER A 134 3.85 18.46 4.25
CA SER A 134 3.68 17.08 4.66
C SER A 134 4.94 16.24 4.45
N ARG A 135 5.07 15.15 5.21
CA ARG A 135 6.08 14.14 4.93
C ARG A 135 5.74 13.44 3.62
N HIS A 136 6.78 13.08 2.88
CA HIS A 136 6.65 12.26 1.68
C HIS A 136 7.76 11.23 1.64
N TYR A 137 7.46 10.04 1.08
CA TYR A 137 8.36 8.89 1.06
C TYR A 137 8.41 8.31 -0.34
N TRP A 138 9.62 8.03 -0.84
CA TRP A 138 9.87 7.39 -2.13
C TRP A 138 11.23 6.70 -2.14
N HIS A 139 11.71 6.28 -3.29
CA HIS A 139 13.02 5.66 -3.44
C HIS A 139 13.89 6.40 -4.46
N MET A 140 15.20 6.28 -4.30
CA MET A 140 16.11 6.28 -5.43
C MET A 140 16.43 4.84 -5.79
N VAL A 141 16.49 4.53 -7.08
CA VAL A 141 16.81 3.21 -7.60
C VAL A 141 18.03 3.34 -8.49
N LYS A 142 18.96 2.38 -8.36
CA LYS A 142 20.17 2.31 -9.15
C LYS A 142 19.92 1.56 -10.45
N THR A 143 20.29 2.16 -11.55
CA THR A 143 20.37 1.54 -12.87
C THR A 143 21.83 1.53 -13.36
N GLU A 144 22.10 0.96 -14.53
CA GLU A 144 23.40 1.04 -15.15
C GLU A 144 23.87 2.47 -15.46
N LYS A 145 22.91 3.40 -15.61
CA LYS A 145 23.16 4.82 -15.94
C LYS A 145 23.30 5.71 -14.71
N GLY A 146 23.03 5.20 -13.49
CA GLY A 146 23.12 5.95 -12.25
C GLY A 146 21.90 5.80 -11.35
N TRP A 147 21.74 6.75 -10.43
CA TRP A 147 20.64 6.81 -9.48
C TRP A 147 19.53 7.69 -10.00
N TYR A 148 18.28 7.25 -9.82
CA TYR A 148 17.09 7.94 -10.29
C TYR A 148 15.99 7.90 -9.25
N HIS A 149 15.19 8.96 -9.15
CA HIS A 149 14.00 8.99 -8.34
C HIS A 149 12.94 8.02 -8.87
N PHE A 150 12.34 7.29 -7.96
CA PHE A 150 11.31 6.29 -8.21
C PHE A 150 10.18 6.48 -7.20
N ASP A 151 9.18 7.27 -7.56
CA ASP A 151 8.07 7.62 -6.69
C ASP A 151 6.76 7.13 -7.29
N THR A 152 6.25 6.03 -6.76
CA THR A 152 5.02 5.38 -7.22
C THR A 152 3.76 6.04 -6.69
N CYS A 153 3.86 7.00 -5.75
CA CYS A 153 2.71 7.68 -5.19
C CYS A 153 1.99 8.55 -6.23
N ILE A 154 0.67 8.62 -6.13
CA ILE A 154 -0.14 9.49 -6.99
C ILE A 154 0.13 10.96 -6.65
N HIS A 155 0.48 11.75 -7.66
CA HIS A 155 0.70 13.19 -7.54
C HIS A 155 -0.46 14.00 -8.13
N ARG A 156 -0.65 15.22 -7.60
CA ARG A 156 -1.58 16.21 -8.17
C ARG A 156 -0.89 17.56 -8.29
N PRO A 157 -0.69 18.12 -9.50
CA PRO A 157 -1.11 17.54 -10.81
C PRO A 157 -0.43 16.22 -11.11
N ILE A 158 -1.06 15.41 -11.96
CA ILE A 158 -0.54 14.09 -12.34
C ILE A 158 0.74 14.28 -13.17
N TYR A 159 1.84 13.71 -12.71
CA TYR A 159 3.08 13.62 -13.46
C TYR A 159 3.75 12.26 -13.23
N ASN A 160 4.57 11.86 -14.17
CA ASN A 160 5.29 10.60 -14.11
C ASN A 160 6.60 10.79 -13.32
N SER A 161 6.74 10.09 -12.21
CA SER A 161 7.93 10.10 -11.33
C SER A 161 8.78 8.84 -11.47
N PHE A 162 8.72 8.20 -12.63
CA PHE A 162 9.51 7.01 -12.95
C PHE A 162 10.89 7.41 -13.48
N LEU A 163 11.95 6.99 -12.80
CA LEU A 163 13.35 7.19 -13.14
C LEU A 163 13.69 8.64 -13.52
N ARG A 164 13.32 9.58 -12.66
CA ARG A 164 13.67 11.00 -12.83
C ARG A 164 15.05 11.31 -12.24
N THR A 165 15.76 12.18 -12.91
CA THR A 165 16.97 12.83 -12.34
C THR A 165 16.58 13.87 -11.30
N ASP A 166 17.53 14.32 -10.47
CA ASP A 166 17.29 15.40 -9.50
C ASP A 166 16.71 16.65 -10.18
N ALA A 167 17.25 17.03 -11.33
CA ALA A 167 16.80 18.20 -12.08
C ALA A 167 15.39 18.08 -12.68
N GLU A 168 14.88 16.88 -12.85
CA GLU A 168 13.53 16.60 -13.37
C GLU A 168 12.51 16.37 -12.24
N PHE A 169 12.99 16.17 -11.00
CA PHE A 169 12.15 15.84 -9.85
C PHE A 169 11.84 17.08 -8.98
N GLU A 170 12.49 18.23 -9.22
CA GLU A 170 12.27 19.51 -8.53
C GLU A 170 10.90 20.18 -8.90
#